data_3a877420e0c22a44803debd41392c3e8
#
_entry.id   3a877420e0c22a44803debd41392c3e8
#
_cell.length_a   1.000
_cell.length_b   1.000
_cell.length_c   1.000
_cell.angle_alpha   90.00
_cell.angle_beta   90.00
_cell.angle_gamma   90.00
#
_symmetry.space_group_name_H-M   'P 1'
#
loop_
_entity.id
_entity.type
_entity.pdbx_description
1 polymer ?
#
loop_
_entity_poly.entity_id
_entity_poly.type
_entity_poly.pdbx_seq_one_letter_code
_entity_poly.pdbx_strand_id
1 'polypeptide(L)'
;MIMSTEFHLDNPIVRLCMQGMRLEEQGKFEEAAVLFLQCWDEATNDFEKFLIAWFTARVQLNAFDRIAWYEKALELAEKVRDDAVQSAFASLHNNLSECYEDVGDLEKAAMHQELATASVCQTCSVRESR
;
A
#
# COMPACT_ATOMS: atom_id res chain seq x y z
N MET A 1 0.35 -14.21 20.62
CA MET A 1 0.39 -13.97 20.13
C MET A 1 0.64 -13.30 19.47
N ILE A 2 0.89 -13.23 19.15
CA ILE A 2 1.17 -12.73 18.54
C ILE A 2 0.87 -12.21 17.78
N MET A 3 0.69 -11.94 17.66
CA MET A 3 0.46 -11.55 16.85
C MET A 3 0.75 -10.59 16.24
N SER A 4 0.59 -10.58 15.61
CA SER A 4 0.98 -9.51 14.73
C SER A 4 0.38 -8.19 15.18
N THR A 5 1.22 -7.19 15.27
CA THR A 5 0.76 -5.89 15.78
C THR A 5 0.21 -5.00 14.69
N GLU A 6 0.41 -5.37 13.42
CA GLU A 6 0.05 -4.49 12.31
C GLU A 6 -1.43 -4.17 12.27
N PHE A 7 -2.25 -5.17 12.49
CA PHE A 7 -3.69 -4.99 12.38
C PHE A 7 -4.37 -5.02 13.72
N HIS A 8 -3.59 -4.71 14.75
CA HIS A 8 -4.12 -4.70 16.11
C HIS A 8 -5.09 -3.54 16.28
N LEU A 9 -6.31 -3.84 16.67
CA LEU A 9 -7.35 -2.82 16.76
C LEU A 9 -7.12 -1.83 17.89
N ASP A 10 -6.21 -2.14 18.80
CA ASP A 10 -5.85 -1.19 19.85
C ASP A 10 -4.94 -0.08 19.35
N ASN A 11 -4.33 -0.27 18.19
CA ASN A 11 -3.46 0.75 17.63
C ASN A 11 -4.29 1.91 17.09
N PRO A 12 -4.15 3.12 17.65
CA PRO A 12 -4.96 4.26 17.20
C PRO A 12 -4.78 4.57 15.72
N ILE A 13 -3.55 4.39 15.20
CA ILE A 13 -3.30 4.66 13.79
C ILE A 13 -4.06 3.67 12.91
N VAL A 14 -4.05 2.40 13.28
CA VAL A 14 -4.80 1.40 12.52
C VAL A 14 -6.28 1.73 12.53
N ARG A 15 -6.82 2.15 13.67
CA ARG A 15 -8.23 2.50 13.75
C ARG A 15 -8.56 3.70 12.88
N LEU A 16 -7.67 4.71 12.87
CA LEU A 16 -7.88 5.87 12.01
C LEU A 16 -7.83 5.50 10.54
N CYS A 17 -6.93 4.59 10.18
CA CYS A 17 -6.86 4.11 8.80
C CYS A 17 -8.15 3.40 8.41
N MET A 18 -8.71 2.59 9.30
CA MET A 18 -9.97 1.92 9.02
C MET A 18 -11.10 2.93 8.85
N GLN A 19 -11.09 3.99 9.64
CA GLN A 19 -12.07 5.05 9.49
C GLN A 19 -11.94 5.74 8.14
N GLY A 20 -10.69 5.99 7.72
CA GLY A 20 -10.45 6.57 6.40
C GLY A 20 -10.92 5.66 5.28
N MET A 21 -10.76 4.35 5.45
CA MET A 21 -11.24 3.40 4.45
C MET A 21 -12.76 3.47 4.33
N ARG A 22 -13.46 3.64 5.43
CA ARG A 22 -14.91 3.79 5.38
C ARG A 22 -15.31 5.05 4.63
N LEU A 23 -14.57 6.13 4.86
CA LEU A 23 -14.82 7.36 4.12
C LEU A 23 -14.61 7.16 2.63
N GLU A 24 -13.57 6.43 2.28
CA GLU A 24 -13.28 6.11 0.88
C GLU A 24 -14.43 5.34 0.26
N GLU A 25 -14.94 4.35 0.98
CA GLU A 25 -16.06 3.55 0.48
C GLU A 25 -17.31 4.37 0.27
N GLN A 26 -17.46 5.45 1.05
CA GLN A 26 -18.59 6.34 0.90
C GLN A 26 -18.38 7.39 -0.19
N GLY A 27 -17.24 7.35 -0.86
CA GLY A 27 -16.92 8.32 -1.88
C GLY A 27 -16.40 9.63 -1.35
N LYS A 28 -16.11 9.70 -0.07
CA LYS A 28 -15.62 10.92 0.57
C LYS A 28 -14.10 10.97 0.54
N PHE A 29 -13.55 11.06 -0.67
CA PHE A 29 -12.11 10.93 -0.86
C PHE A 29 -11.32 12.05 -0.22
N GLU A 30 -11.84 13.28 -0.26
CA GLU A 30 -11.11 14.40 0.34
C GLU A 30 -11.04 14.29 1.85
N GLU A 31 -12.14 13.87 2.47
CA GLU A 31 -12.14 13.67 3.91
C GLU A 31 -11.20 12.56 4.32
N ALA A 32 -11.20 11.48 3.54
CA ALA A 32 -10.29 10.37 3.81
C ALA A 32 -8.83 10.82 3.69
N ALA A 33 -8.54 11.62 2.66
CA ALA A 33 -7.17 12.09 2.47
C ALA A 33 -6.69 12.95 3.64
N VAL A 34 -7.56 13.83 4.13
CA VAL A 34 -7.21 14.67 5.28
C VAL A 34 -6.91 13.79 6.49
N LEU A 35 -7.74 12.79 6.71
CA LEU A 35 -7.53 11.90 7.85
C LEU A 35 -6.23 11.13 7.74
N PHE A 36 -5.92 10.63 6.53
CA PHE A 36 -4.67 9.90 6.34
C PHE A 36 -3.46 10.79 6.54
N LEU A 37 -3.51 12.05 6.09
CA LEU A 37 -2.39 12.96 6.31
C LEU A 37 -2.20 13.26 7.78
N GLN A 38 -3.29 13.36 8.52
CA GLN A 38 -3.20 13.53 9.96
C GLN A 38 -2.53 12.32 10.59
N CYS A 39 -2.90 11.12 10.15
CA CYS A 39 -2.27 9.91 10.63
C CYS A 39 -0.78 9.88 10.31
N TRP A 40 -0.41 10.38 9.13
CA TRP A 40 0.99 10.42 8.72
C TRP A 40 1.82 11.21 9.72
N ASP A 41 1.28 12.34 10.17
CA ASP A 41 2.00 13.17 11.14
C ASP A 41 2.14 12.49 12.48
N GLU A 42 1.21 11.59 12.82
CA GLU A 42 1.21 10.94 14.12
C GLU A 42 1.86 9.56 14.10
N ALA A 43 2.18 9.06 12.92
CA ALA A 43 2.76 7.71 12.81
C ALA A 43 4.12 7.66 13.48
N THR A 44 4.41 6.55 14.16
CA THR A 44 5.62 6.41 14.94
C THR A 44 6.57 5.35 14.42
N ASN A 45 6.17 4.54 13.45
CA ASN A 45 7.04 3.49 12.93
C ASN A 45 6.78 3.26 11.45
N ASP A 46 7.68 2.50 10.84
CA ASP A 46 7.63 2.28 9.39
C ASP A 46 6.40 1.51 8.95
N PHE A 47 5.92 0.58 9.76
CA PHE A 47 4.72 -0.15 9.38
C PHE A 47 3.52 0.78 9.30
N GLU A 48 3.35 1.64 10.31
CA GLU A 48 2.24 2.58 10.30
C GLU A 48 2.32 3.51 9.10
N LYS A 49 3.52 3.99 8.80
CA LYS A 49 3.71 4.86 7.64
C LYS A 49 3.43 4.13 6.33
N PHE A 50 3.84 2.87 6.24
CA PHE A 50 3.55 2.06 5.06
C PHE A 50 2.04 1.96 4.83
N LEU A 51 1.32 1.64 5.87
CA LEU A 51 -0.12 1.48 5.78
C LEU A 51 -0.78 2.78 5.34
N ILE A 52 -0.38 3.88 5.97
CA ILE A 52 -0.96 5.19 5.65
C ILE A 52 -0.63 5.59 4.21
N ALA A 53 0.61 5.37 3.78
CA ALA A 53 1.00 5.73 2.42
C ALA A 53 0.16 4.97 1.40
N TRP A 54 -0.07 3.69 1.65
CA TRP A 54 -0.87 2.87 0.75
C TRP A 54 -2.29 3.40 0.65
N PHE A 55 -2.92 3.66 1.80
CA PHE A 55 -4.28 4.17 1.78
C PHE A 55 -4.37 5.58 1.21
N THR A 56 -3.36 6.42 1.50
CA THR A 56 -3.34 7.77 0.94
C THR A 56 -3.28 7.73 -0.58
N ALA A 57 -2.49 6.82 -1.13
CA ALA A 57 -2.39 6.68 -2.58
C ALA A 57 -3.75 6.41 -3.20
N ARG A 58 -4.55 5.57 -2.55
CA ARG A 58 -5.83 5.15 -3.11
C ARG A 58 -6.83 6.29 -3.23
N VAL A 59 -6.70 7.31 -2.40
CA VAL A 59 -7.66 8.42 -2.41
C VAL A 59 -7.16 9.62 -3.20
N GLN A 60 -6.00 9.54 -3.82
CA GLN A 60 -5.51 10.62 -4.68
C GLN A 60 -6.22 10.56 -6.01
N LEU A 61 -6.68 11.71 -6.49
CA LEU A 61 -7.39 11.78 -7.77
C LEU A 61 -6.42 11.85 -8.94
N ASN A 62 -5.24 12.37 -8.71
CA ASN A 62 -4.23 12.56 -9.74
C ASN A 62 -3.33 11.33 -9.80
N ALA A 63 -3.12 10.78 -11.00
CA ALA A 63 -2.33 9.57 -11.15
C ALA A 63 -0.88 9.76 -10.71
N PHE A 64 -0.32 10.94 -10.95
CA PHE A 64 1.06 11.21 -10.51
C PHE A 64 1.16 11.21 -8.99
N ASP A 65 0.16 11.76 -8.31
CA ASP A 65 0.14 11.74 -6.86
C ASP A 65 -0.03 10.32 -6.33
N ARG A 66 -0.86 9.52 -7.01
CA ARG A 66 -1.00 8.12 -6.61
C ARG A 66 0.32 7.38 -6.73
N ILE A 67 1.04 7.62 -7.83
CA ILE A 67 2.33 6.99 -8.03
C ILE A 67 3.29 7.36 -6.89
N ALA A 68 3.34 8.64 -6.55
CA ALA A 68 4.26 9.09 -5.50
C ALA A 68 3.98 8.38 -4.19
N TRP A 69 2.71 8.24 -3.82
CA TRP A 69 2.37 7.59 -2.56
C TRP A 69 2.56 6.09 -2.61
N TYR A 70 2.25 5.44 -3.75
CA TYR A 70 2.52 4.01 -3.87
C TYR A 70 4.00 3.72 -3.83
N GLU A 71 4.83 4.56 -4.46
CA GLU A 71 6.28 4.38 -4.40
C GLU A 71 6.77 4.54 -2.96
N LYS A 72 6.20 5.50 -2.24
CA LYS A 72 6.55 5.68 -0.84
C LYS A 72 6.16 4.45 -0.03
N ALA A 73 4.98 3.91 -0.28
CA ALA A 73 4.54 2.71 0.42
C ALA A 73 5.47 1.53 0.13
N LEU A 74 5.89 1.40 -1.13
CA LEU A 74 6.79 0.32 -1.50
C LEU A 74 8.14 0.45 -0.80
N GLU A 75 8.65 1.67 -0.75
CA GLU A 75 9.91 1.93 -0.06
C GLU A 75 9.82 1.57 1.42
N LEU A 76 8.72 1.94 2.05
CA LEU A 76 8.51 1.62 3.46
C LEU A 76 8.32 0.14 3.68
N ALA A 77 7.62 -0.53 2.75
CA ALA A 77 7.39 -1.97 2.85
C ALA A 77 8.70 -2.74 2.87
N GLU A 78 9.69 -2.26 2.13
CA GLU A 78 10.98 -2.93 2.09
C GLU A 78 11.70 -2.86 3.44
N LYS A 79 11.37 -1.89 4.25
CA LYS A 79 11.97 -1.75 5.58
C LYS A 79 11.27 -2.59 6.64
N VAL A 80 10.05 -2.98 6.39
CA VAL A 80 9.26 -3.74 7.36
C VAL A 80 9.36 -5.22 7.01
N ARG A 81 9.89 -6.00 7.94
CA ARG A 81 10.06 -7.43 7.72
C ARG A 81 8.94 -8.18 8.39
N ASP A 82 7.79 -8.15 7.75
CA ASP A 82 6.59 -8.76 8.26
C ASP A 82 5.87 -9.45 7.14
N ASP A 83 5.39 -10.66 7.38
CA ASP A 83 4.74 -11.45 6.34
C ASP A 83 3.54 -10.75 5.75
N ALA A 84 2.79 -10.02 6.58
CA ALA A 84 1.62 -9.29 6.08
C ALA A 84 2.03 -8.22 5.08
N VAL A 85 3.15 -7.55 5.34
CA VAL A 85 3.65 -6.53 4.43
C VAL A 85 4.23 -7.17 3.18
N GLN A 86 4.94 -8.29 3.34
CA GLN A 86 5.52 -8.99 2.19
C GLN A 86 4.43 -9.41 1.21
N SER A 87 3.29 -9.85 1.71
CA SER A 87 2.21 -10.27 0.84
C SER A 87 1.58 -9.11 0.09
N ALA A 88 1.86 -7.88 0.49
CA ALA A 88 1.32 -6.71 -0.18
C ALA A 88 2.14 -6.29 -1.40
N PHE A 89 3.35 -6.83 -1.58
CA PHE A 89 4.20 -6.39 -2.68
C PHE A 89 3.55 -6.57 -4.05
N ALA A 90 2.91 -7.72 -4.26
CA ALA A 90 2.27 -7.97 -5.55
C ALA A 90 1.19 -6.94 -5.82
N SER A 91 0.38 -6.62 -4.81
CA SER A 91 -0.66 -5.62 -4.97
C SER A 91 -0.10 -4.24 -5.24
N LEU A 92 0.98 -3.88 -4.53
CA LEU A 92 1.60 -2.58 -4.74
C LEU A 92 2.16 -2.44 -6.15
N HIS A 93 2.82 -3.48 -6.64
CA HIS A 93 3.37 -3.42 -7.99
C HIS A 93 2.25 -3.41 -9.03
N ASN A 94 1.16 -4.13 -8.80
CA ASN A 94 0.01 -4.05 -9.70
C ASN A 94 -0.58 -2.65 -9.74
N ASN A 95 -0.73 -2.04 -8.56
CA ASN A 95 -1.26 -0.69 -8.48
C ASN A 95 -0.36 0.29 -9.21
N LEU A 96 0.95 0.16 -9.04
CA LEU A 96 1.88 1.03 -9.73
C LEU A 96 1.85 0.81 -11.23
N SER A 97 1.72 -0.44 -11.67
CA SER A 97 1.63 -0.73 -13.09
C SER A 97 0.44 -0.01 -13.71
N GLU A 98 -0.72 -0.08 -13.05
CA GLU A 98 -1.91 0.58 -13.55
C GLU A 98 -1.74 2.09 -13.60
N CYS A 99 -1.12 2.66 -12.58
CA CYS A 99 -0.91 4.10 -12.54
C CYS A 99 0.05 4.56 -13.62
N TYR A 100 1.11 3.80 -13.85
CA TYR A 100 2.05 4.15 -14.90
C TYR A 100 1.41 4.03 -16.29
N GLU A 101 0.50 3.07 -16.47
CA GLU A 101 -0.26 3.01 -17.72
C GLU A 101 -1.10 4.27 -17.88
N ASP A 102 -1.72 4.72 -16.80
CA ASP A 102 -2.58 5.90 -16.85
C ASP A 102 -1.82 7.14 -17.30
N VAL A 103 -0.54 7.25 -16.92
CA VAL A 103 0.25 8.41 -17.31
C VAL A 103 1.07 8.17 -18.57
N GLY A 104 0.92 7.00 -19.19
CA GLY A 104 1.57 6.74 -20.46
C GLY A 104 2.98 6.21 -20.37
N ASP A 105 3.47 5.90 -19.19
CA ASP A 105 4.81 5.33 -19.02
C ASP A 105 4.72 3.81 -19.09
N LEU A 106 4.65 3.31 -20.32
CA LEU A 106 4.42 1.89 -20.53
C LEU A 106 5.60 1.02 -20.12
N GLU A 107 6.80 1.61 -20.16
CA GLU A 107 7.99 0.88 -19.78
C GLU A 107 7.97 0.55 -18.28
N LYS A 108 7.68 1.56 -17.46
CA LYS A 108 7.58 1.32 -16.01
C LYS A 108 6.37 0.48 -15.66
N ALA A 109 5.28 0.65 -16.42
CA ALA A 109 4.11 -0.19 -16.20
C ALA A 109 4.46 -1.66 -16.39
N ALA A 110 5.18 -1.98 -17.45
CA ALA A 110 5.59 -3.36 -17.73
C ALA A 110 6.54 -3.86 -16.66
N MET A 111 7.47 -3.00 -16.21
CA MET A 111 8.41 -3.38 -15.17
C MET A 111 7.69 -3.79 -13.89
N HIS A 112 6.73 -2.98 -13.47
CA HIS A 112 6.00 -3.29 -12.23
C HIS A 112 5.10 -4.50 -12.41
N GLN A 113 4.55 -4.71 -13.61
CA GLN A 113 3.77 -5.90 -13.87
C GLN A 113 4.61 -7.15 -13.70
N GLU A 114 5.84 -7.11 -14.20
CA GLU A 114 6.75 -8.25 -14.04
C GLU A 114 7.11 -8.47 -12.57
N LEU A 115 7.32 -7.38 -11.84
CA LEU A 115 7.64 -7.49 -10.41
C LEU A 115 6.47 -8.05 -9.63
N ALA A 116 5.25 -7.66 -10.00
CA ALA A 116 4.07 -8.21 -9.34
C ALA A 116 3.96 -9.70 -9.58
N THR A 117 4.19 -10.12 -10.82
CA THR A 117 4.14 -11.54 -11.16
C THR A 117 5.24 -12.32 -10.45
N ALA A 118 6.42 -11.74 -10.37
CA ALA A 118 7.53 -12.40 -9.68
C ALA A 118 7.22 -12.58 -8.21
N SER A 119 6.60 -11.57 -7.58
CA SER A 119 6.24 -11.67 -6.17
C SER A 119 5.25 -12.79 -5.93
N VAL A 120 4.25 -12.91 -6.81
CA VAL A 120 3.28 -14.00 -6.72
C VAL A 120 3.96 -15.32 -6.96
N CYS A 121 4.84 -15.39 -7.96
CA CYS A 121 5.55 -16.62 -8.29
C CYS A 121 6.42 -17.08 -7.13
N GLN A 122 7.07 -16.17 -6.44
CA GLN A 122 7.85 -16.53 -5.27
C GLN A 122 6.98 -17.19 -4.22
N THR A 123 5.81 -16.64 -4.01
CA THR A 123 4.87 -17.20 -3.06
C THR A 123 4.37 -18.55 -3.53
N CYS A 124 4.11 -18.67 -4.81
CA CYS A 124 3.57 -19.90 -5.38
C CYS A 124 4.61 -20.98 -5.63
N SER A 125 5.87 -20.56 -5.83
CA SER A 125 6.90 -21.53 -6.22
C SER A 125 7.12 -22.59 -5.16
N VAL A 126 6.80 -22.27 -3.93
CA VAL A 126 6.92 -23.27 -2.86
C VAL A 126 6.00 -24.45 -3.17
N ARG A 127 4.80 -24.16 -3.62
CA ARG A 127 3.87 -25.22 -3.97
C ARG A 127 4.22 -25.91 -5.28
N GLU A 128 4.71 -25.12 -6.22
CA GLU A 128 4.93 -25.62 -7.56
C GLU A 128 6.25 -26.34 -7.72
N SER A 129 7.14 -26.13 -6.80
CA SER A 129 8.44 -26.76 -6.93
C SER A 129 8.40 -28.24 -6.61
N ARG A 130 7.22 -28.80 -6.35
CA ARG A 130 7.11 -30.22 -6.15
C ARG A 130 7.64 -31.00 -7.30
#